data_0630e7dde85e6a642a4c2f779033c14d
#
_entry.id   0630e7dde85e6a642a4c2f779033c14d
#
_cell.length_a   1.000
_cell.length_b   1.000
_cell.length_c   1.000
_cell.angle_alpha   90.00
_cell.angle_beta   90.00
_cell.angle_gamma   90.00
#
_symmetry.space_group_name_H-M   'P 1'
#
loop_
_entity.id
_entity.type
_entity.pdbx_description
1 polymer ?
#
loop_
_entity_poly.entity_id
_entity_poly.type
_entity_poly.pdbx_seq_one_letter_code
_entity_poly.pdbx_strand_id
1 'polypeptide(L)'
;CTYAENFLHILGAEKITPLMTRIMDATLVLHGEHTINASTFTAMVTSSTLANASQVVASAIGSLSGPLHGGANEKVIAMLQKIESKEEIRPWLDETLKAKNVVWGMGHREYSVKDPRANILTDMVQELFEEREGGVTDIFEKAIELEKACEEKLSHKGVYPNVDFYSGILYKEMDIPTDIFTPIFAMSRVSGWLAHWIEQIQDNKIFRPTQNYVGSDDRAYICLLYTSPSPRDGQI
;
A
#
# COMPACT_ATOMS: atom_id res chain seq x y z
N CYS A 1 -22.29 6.90 17.34
CA CYS A 1 -21.09 7.10 16.53
C CYS A 1 -20.56 5.74 16.09
N THR A 2 -20.40 5.52 14.80
CA THR A 2 -19.80 4.30 14.24
C THR A 2 -18.28 4.34 14.39
N TYR A 3 -17.59 3.23 14.11
CA TYR A 3 -16.14 3.19 14.12
C TYR A 3 -15.53 4.17 13.10
N ALA A 4 -16.06 4.17 11.89
CA ALA A 4 -15.63 5.07 10.81
C ALA A 4 -15.86 6.55 11.15
N GLU A 5 -17.04 6.90 11.68
CA GLU A 5 -17.37 8.26 12.12
C GLU A 5 -16.45 8.72 13.24
N ASN A 6 -16.21 7.86 14.26
CA ASN A 6 -15.30 8.18 15.37
C ASN A 6 -13.87 8.40 14.87
N PHE A 7 -13.42 7.60 13.90
CA PHE A 7 -12.09 7.76 13.30
C PHE A 7 -11.96 9.12 12.58
N LEU A 8 -12.96 9.53 11.81
CA LEU A 8 -12.97 10.85 11.16
C LEU A 8 -12.93 12.00 12.18
N HIS A 9 -13.62 11.85 13.31
CA HIS A 9 -13.51 12.82 14.42
C HIS A 9 -12.10 12.89 15.00
N ILE A 10 -11.45 11.75 15.20
CA ILE A 10 -10.08 11.69 15.72
C ILE A 10 -9.09 12.35 14.75
N LEU A 11 -9.32 12.25 13.44
CA LEU A 11 -8.52 12.92 12.41
C LEU A 11 -8.75 14.43 12.35
N GLY A 12 -9.71 14.97 13.12
CA GLY A 12 -9.99 16.39 13.18
C GLY A 12 -10.89 16.91 12.05
N ALA A 13 -11.67 16.05 11.40
CA ALA A 13 -12.63 16.48 10.40
C ALA A 13 -13.67 17.44 11.03
N GLU A 14 -13.73 18.69 10.55
CA GLU A 14 -14.62 19.72 11.09
C GLU A 14 -16.10 19.40 10.83
N LYS A 15 -16.38 18.81 9.67
CA LYS A 15 -17.72 18.42 9.25
C LYS A 15 -17.70 17.00 8.70
N ILE A 16 -18.41 16.09 9.35
CA ILE A 16 -18.55 14.70 8.92
C ILE A 16 -19.95 14.50 8.36
N THR A 17 -20.03 14.16 7.07
CA THR A 17 -21.31 13.82 6.43
C THR A 17 -21.59 12.31 6.55
N PRO A 18 -22.85 11.88 6.41
CA PRO A 18 -23.18 10.47 6.32
C PRO A 18 -22.45 9.76 5.17
N LEU A 19 -22.23 10.46 4.06
CA LEU A 19 -21.46 9.94 2.92
C LEU A 19 -19.99 9.71 3.29
N MET A 20 -19.32 10.66 3.93
CA MET A 20 -17.93 10.50 4.39
C MET A 20 -17.80 9.32 5.35
N THR A 21 -18.75 9.14 6.27
CA THR A 21 -18.78 7.98 7.17
C THR A 21 -18.91 6.67 6.41
N ARG A 22 -19.82 6.61 5.42
CA ARG A 22 -20.02 5.42 4.56
C ARG A 22 -18.78 5.11 3.72
N ILE A 23 -18.15 6.13 3.15
CA ILE A 23 -16.91 6.00 2.38
C ILE A 23 -15.79 5.44 3.26
N MET A 24 -15.57 5.99 4.45
CA MET A 24 -14.56 5.50 5.37
C MET A 24 -14.83 4.05 5.78
N ASP A 25 -16.05 3.70 6.12
CA ASP A 25 -16.43 2.32 6.48
C ASP A 25 -16.16 1.35 5.33
N ALA A 26 -16.59 1.70 4.10
CA ALA A 26 -16.36 0.89 2.91
C ALA A 26 -14.87 0.72 2.60
N THR A 27 -14.06 1.79 2.72
CA THR A 27 -12.61 1.69 2.50
C THR A 27 -11.92 0.79 3.52
N LEU A 28 -12.36 0.82 4.78
CA LEU A 28 -11.85 -0.09 5.81
C LEU A 28 -12.18 -1.55 5.46
N VAL A 29 -13.38 -1.84 4.97
CA VAL A 29 -13.78 -3.18 4.52
C VAL A 29 -12.95 -3.62 3.31
N LEU A 30 -12.80 -2.78 2.30
CA LEU A 30 -12.08 -3.09 1.06
C LEU A 30 -10.58 -3.36 1.25
N HIS A 31 -9.99 -2.81 2.32
CA HIS A 31 -8.59 -3.03 2.68
C HIS A 31 -8.39 -4.12 3.76
N GLY A 32 -9.47 -4.61 4.39
CA GLY A 32 -9.42 -5.49 5.55
C GLY A 32 -8.71 -6.82 5.30
N GLU A 33 -8.90 -7.42 4.12
CA GLU A 33 -8.27 -8.68 3.74
C GLU A 33 -8.07 -8.74 2.22
N HIS A 34 -6.98 -9.34 1.77
CA HIS A 34 -6.73 -9.60 0.35
C HIS A 34 -5.67 -10.68 0.16
N THR A 35 -6.00 -11.90 0.52
CA THR A 35 -5.15 -13.09 0.37
C THR A 35 -3.75 -12.95 1.00
N ILE A 36 -2.76 -13.71 0.52
CA ILE A 36 -1.41 -13.73 1.09
C ILE A 36 -0.51 -12.71 0.37
N ASN A 37 -0.68 -11.42 0.70
CA ASN A 37 0.25 -10.36 0.31
C ASN A 37 1.48 -10.35 1.24
N ALA A 38 2.45 -9.43 0.98
CA ALA A 38 3.72 -9.40 1.71
C ALA A 38 3.55 -9.24 3.23
N SER A 39 2.66 -8.37 3.71
CA SER A 39 2.43 -8.18 5.14
C SER A 39 1.67 -9.35 5.77
N THR A 40 0.71 -9.95 5.07
CA THR A 40 0.03 -11.17 5.51
C THR A 40 1.01 -12.34 5.56
N PHE A 41 1.90 -12.49 4.58
CA PHE A 41 2.95 -13.51 4.62
C PHE A 41 3.89 -13.31 5.82
N THR A 42 4.28 -12.07 6.10
CA THR A 42 5.08 -11.75 7.30
C THR A 42 4.35 -12.10 8.58
N ALA A 43 3.04 -11.81 8.66
CA ALA A 43 2.19 -12.22 9.78
C ALA A 43 2.20 -13.74 9.96
N MET A 44 2.01 -14.51 8.88
CA MET A 44 2.03 -15.98 8.90
C MET A 44 3.38 -16.54 9.33
N VAL A 45 4.49 -15.98 8.82
CA VAL A 45 5.85 -16.39 9.23
C VAL A 45 6.03 -16.19 10.73
N THR A 46 5.66 -15.01 11.25
CA THR A 46 5.72 -14.72 12.68
C THR A 46 4.78 -15.61 13.48
N SER A 47 3.56 -15.84 12.99
CA SER A 47 2.57 -16.75 13.60
C SER A 47 3.09 -18.17 13.75
N SER A 48 3.84 -18.65 12.73
CA SER A 48 4.39 -20.00 12.71
C SER A 48 5.35 -20.30 13.86
N THR A 49 5.90 -19.27 14.50
CA THR A 49 6.73 -19.39 15.70
C THR A 49 5.93 -19.43 17.00
N LEU A 50 4.59 -19.42 16.93
CA LEU A 50 3.66 -19.27 18.05
C LEU A 50 3.80 -17.93 18.80
N ALA A 51 4.26 -16.90 18.12
CA ALA A 51 4.26 -15.53 18.64
C ALA A 51 2.83 -15.05 18.90
N ASN A 52 2.67 -14.19 19.91
CA ASN A 52 1.34 -13.64 20.25
C ASN A 52 0.83 -12.65 19.19
N ALA A 53 -0.47 -12.36 19.21
CA ALA A 53 -1.12 -11.50 18.24
C ALA A 53 -0.46 -10.12 18.09
N SER A 54 -0.01 -9.49 19.18
CA SER A 54 0.63 -8.16 19.13
C SER A 54 1.96 -8.19 18.36
N GLN A 55 2.76 -9.25 18.54
CA GLN A 55 4.03 -9.43 17.83
C GLN A 55 3.80 -9.70 16.35
N VAL A 56 2.76 -10.50 16.03
CA VAL A 56 2.35 -10.77 14.64
C VAL A 56 1.92 -9.49 13.94
N VAL A 57 1.06 -8.69 14.56
CA VAL A 57 0.60 -7.40 14.01
C VAL A 57 1.78 -6.44 13.86
N ALA A 58 2.67 -6.32 14.85
CA ALA A 58 3.83 -5.44 14.76
C ALA A 58 4.75 -5.80 13.58
N SER A 59 5.02 -7.09 13.35
CA SER A 59 5.83 -7.55 12.22
C SER A 59 5.15 -7.27 10.86
N ALA A 60 3.83 -7.46 10.80
CA ALA A 60 3.04 -7.18 9.60
C ALA A 60 3.00 -5.69 9.26
N ILE A 61 2.89 -4.80 10.27
CA ILE A 61 2.99 -3.34 10.10
C ILE A 61 4.36 -2.97 9.51
N GLY A 62 5.46 -3.55 10.02
CA GLY A 62 6.79 -3.34 9.47
C GLY A 62 6.89 -3.67 7.98
N SER A 63 6.28 -4.79 7.55
CA SER A 63 6.21 -5.15 6.14
C SER A 63 5.28 -4.22 5.33
N LEU A 64 4.13 -3.84 5.89
CA LEU A 64 3.18 -2.95 5.23
C LEU A 64 3.76 -1.55 4.99
N SER A 65 4.57 -1.03 5.91
CA SER A 65 5.15 0.31 5.81
C SER A 65 6.14 0.49 4.65
N GLY A 66 6.54 -0.60 3.99
CA GLY A 66 7.45 -0.55 2.85
C GLY A 66 6.81 0.16 1.63
N PRO A 67 7.60 0.96 0.88
CA PRO A 67 7.08 1.76 -0.24
C PRO A 67 6.54 0.94 -1.42
N LEU A 68 6.86 -0.35 -1.50
CA LEU A 68 6.34 -1.27 -2.51
C LEU A 68 5.07 -2.01 -2.05
N HIS A 69 4.55 -1.67 -0.86
CA HIS A 69 3.34 -2.28 -0.31
C HIS A 69 2.37 -1.19 0.16
N GLY A 70 2.18 -0.96 1.46
CA GLY A 70 1.14 -0.06 1.96
C GLY A 70 1.35 1.44 1.69
N GLY A 71 2.54 1.87 1.25
CA GLY A 71 2.82 3.26 0.88
C GLY A 71 2.49 3.61 -0.58
N ALA A 72 1.84 2.72 -1.34
CA ALA A 72 1.58 2.95 -2.77
C ALA A 72 0.58 4.08 -3.02
N ASN A 73 -0.46 4.20 -2.21
CA ASN A 73 -1.49 5.24 -2.33
C ASN A 73 -0.95 6.67 -2.08
N GLU A 74 -0.03 6.84 -1.12
CA GLU A 74 0.69 8.10 -0.92
C GLU A 74 1.51 8.47 -2.17
N LYS A 75 2.19 7.48 -2.78
CA LYS A 75 2.96 7.68 -4.00
C LYS A 75 2.10 8.06 -5.20
N VAL A 76 0.87 7.57 -5.30
CA VAL A 76 -0.11 7.98 -6.32
C VAL A 76 -0.36 9.48 -6.23
N ILE A 77 -0.68 10.00 -5.06
CA ILE A 77 -0.94 11.43 -4.87
C ILE A 77 0.30 12.26 -5.19
N ALA A 78 1.46 11.88 -4.67
CA ALA A 78 2.72 12.57 -4.95
C ALA A 78 3.09 12.56 -6.44
N MET A 79 2.71 11.52 -7.19
CA MET A 79 2.89 11.41 -8.63
C MET A 79 1.96 12.37 -9.37
N LEU A 80 0.66 12.35 -9.07
CA LEU A 80 -0.35 13.21 -9.72
C LEU A 80 -0.10 14.70 -9.46
N GLN A 81 0.38 15.05 -8.26
CA GLN A 81 0.73 16.44 -7.91
C GLN A 81 1.93 17.01 -8.67
N LYS A 82 2.82 16.15 -9.18
CA LYS A 82 3.98 16.58 -9.98
C LYS A 82 3.65 16.88 -11.44
N ILE A 83 2.51 16.44 -11.92
CA ILE A 83 2.05 16.69 -13.29
C ILE A 83 1.26 18.01 -13.25
N GLU A 84 1.63 18.98 -14.07
CA GLU A 84 1.07 20.33 -13.98
C GLU A 84 -0.40 20.38 -14.40
N SER A 85 -0.75 19.69 -15.48
CA SER A 85 -2.13 19.67 -16.00
C SER A 85 -2.54 18.29 -16.53
N LYS A 86 -3.84 18.09 -16.77
CA LYS A 86 -4.32 16.83 -17.35
C LYS A 86 -3.85 16.61 -18.79
N GLU A 87 -3.57 17.67 -19.53
CA GLU A 87 -3.04 17.62 -20.90
C GLU A 87 -1.62 17.04 -20.94
N GLU A 88 -0.87 17.18 -19.85
CA GLU A 88 0.48 16.66 -19.71
C GLU A 88 0.53 15.18 -19.31
N ILE A 89 -0.57 14.58 -18.93
CA ILE A 89 -0.64 13.16 -18.50
C ILE A 89 -0.09 12.22 -19.58
N ARG A 90 -0.49 12.39 -20.83
CA ARG A 90 -0.07 11.49 -21.92
C ARG A 90 1.41 11.62 -22.26
N PRO A 91 1.99 12.82 -22.46
CA PRO A 91 3.43 13.00 -22.62
C PRO A 91 4.23 12.47 -21.43
N TRP A 92 3.79 12.78 -20.20
CA TRP A 92 4.42 12.30 -18.97
C TRP A 92 4.43 10.77 -18.90
N LEU A 93 3.32 10.11 -19.25
CA LEU A 93 3.22 8.65 -19.26
C LEU A 93 4.21 8.04 -20.26
N ASP A 94 4.33 8.64 -21.45
CA ASP A 94 5.27 8.18 -22.49
C ASP A 94 6.72 8.24 -22.02
N GLU A 95 7.12 9.34 -21.39
CA GLU A 95 8.45 9.50 -20.82
C GLU A 95 8.70 8.51 -19.68
N THR A 96 7.71 8.35 -18.80
CA THR A 96 7.78 7.43 -17.67
C THR A 96 7.97 5.98 -18.12
N LEU A 97 7.21 5.55 -19.14
CA LEU A 97 7.31 4.19 -19.69
C LEU A 97 8.62 3.99 -20.46
N LYS A 98 9.08 4.99 -21.20
CA LYS A 98 10.36 4.96 -21.92
C LYS A 98 11.53 4.86 -20.94
N ALA A 99 11.46 5.55 -19.82
CA ALA A 99 12.45 5.49 -18.74
C ALA A 99 12.33 4.21 -17.88
N LYS A 100 11.32 3.35 -18.14
CA LYS A 100 10.99 2.16 -17.34
C LYS A 100 10.71 2.47 -15.87
N ASN A 101 10.22 3.65 -15.59
CA ASN A 101 9.78 4.05 -14.25
C ASN A 101 8.40 3.48 -13.93
N VAL A 102 8.11 3.39 -12.62
CA VAL A 102 6.83 2.86 -12.11
C VAL A 102 5.75 3.93 -12.25
N VAL A 103 4.58 3.54 -12.76
CA VAL A 103 3.34 4.31 -12.65
C VAL A 103 2.62 3.79 -11.42
N TRP A 104 2.64 4.57 -10.34
CA TRP A 104 2.09 4.15 -9.05
C TRP A 104 0.57 3.95 -9.12
N GLY A 105 0.08 2.93 -8.43
CA GLY A 105 -1.33 2.56 -8.45
C GLY A 105 -1.78 1.79 -9.69
N MET A 106 -0.87 1.49 -10.63
CA MET A 106 -1.15 0.70 -11.83
C MET A 106 -0.54 -0.69 -11.75
N GLY A 107 -1.35 -1.71 -12.10
CA GLY A 107 -0.97 -3.12 -12.07
C GLY A 107 -1.21 -3.78 -10.72
N HIS A 108 -1.37 -5.08 -10.76
CA HIS A 108 -1.57 -5.94 -9.59
C HIS A 108 -0.99 -7.33 -9.88
N ARG A 109 -0.51 -8.02 -8.85
CA ARG A 109 0.04 -9.38 -9.04
C ARG A 109 -1.03 -10.44 -9.29
N GLU A 110 -2.21 -10.25 -8.70
CA GLU A 110 -3.32 -11.21 -8.79
C GLU A 110 -4.27 -10.88 -9.97
N TYR A 111 -4.43 -9.60 -10.31
CA TYR A 111 -5.37 -9.17 -11.33
C TYR A 111 -4.68 -8.84 -12.64
N SER A 112 -5.19 -9.41 -13.73
CA SER A 112 -4.91 -9.03 -15.12
C SER A 112 -6.01 -8.15 -15.73
N VAL A 113 -6.95 -7.71 -14.90
CA VAL A 113 -8.09 -6.82 -15.19
C VAL A 113 -8.11 -5.72 -14.14
N LYS A 114 -8.97 -4.71 -14.33
CA LYS A 114 -9.17 -3.66 -13.33
C LYS A 114 -9.60 -4.28 -11.98
N ASP A 115 -8.93 -3.88 -10.92
CA ASP A 115 -9.25 -4.33 -9.56
C ASP A 115 -10.71 -3.98 -9.23
N PRO A 116 -11.57 -4.95 -8.87
CA PRO A 116 -12.98 -4.67 -8.59
C PRO A 116 -13.18 -3.65 -7.46
N ARG A 117 -12.23 -3.56 -6.53
CA ARG A 117 -12.25 -2.56 -5.45
C ARG A 117 -12.05 -1.14 -5.99
N ALA A 118 -11.22 -0.99 -7.04
CA ALA A 118 -11.00 0.31 -7.69
C ALA A 118 -12.29 0.87 -8.31
N ASN A 119 -13.17 0.03 -8.86
CA ASN A 119 -14.46 0.46 -9.38
C ASN A 119 -15.34 1.05 -8.26
N ILE A 120 -15.45 0.34 -7.14
CA ILE A 120 -16.23 0.80 -5.98
C ILE A 120 -15.72 2.16 -5.47
N LEU A 121 -14.39 2.30 -5.38
CA LEU A 121 -13.78 3.56 -4.92
C LEU A 121 -13.98 4.69 -5.93
N THR A 122 -13.97 4.42 -7.24
CA THR A 122 -14.26 5.41 -8.28
C THR A 122 -15.69 5.96 -8.13
N ASP A 123 -16.67 5.06 -7.96
CA ASP A 123 -18.07 5.46 -7.77
C ASP A 123 -18.23 6.34 -6.52
N MET A 124 -17.54 5.99 -5.43
CA MET A 124 -17.55 6.78 -4.19
C MET A 124 -16.92 8.17 -4.34
N VAL A 125 -15.85 8.30 -5.14
CA VAL A 125 -15.27 9.62 -5.45
C VAL A 125 -16.27 10.46 -6.24
N GLN A 126 -17.00 9.88 -7.19
CA GLN A 126 -18.02 10.59 -7.96
C GLN A 126 -19.17 11.06 -7.07
N GLU A 127 -19.69 10.20 -6.18
CA GLU A 127 -20.71 10.57 -5.21
C GLU A 127 -20.25 11.72 -4.29
N LEU A 128 -18.98 11.72 -3.87
CA LEU A 128 -18.42 12.78 -3.04
C LEU A 128 -18.42 14.14 -3.77
N PHE A 129 -18.17 14.13 -5.09
CA PHE A 129 -18.25 15.36 -5.90
C PHE A 129 -19.68 15.82 -6.15
N GLU A 130 -20.65 14.91 -6.23
CA GLU A 130 -22.07 15.26 -6.37
C GLU A 130 -22.62 15.97 -5.11
N GLU A 131 -22.14 15.61 -3.91
CA GLU A 131 -22.51 16.28 -2.66
C GLU A 131 -21.73 17.58 -2.42
N ARG A 132 -20.59 17.78 -3.08
CA ARG A 132 -19.68 18.90 -2.81
C ARG A 132 -19.97 20.08 -3.75
N GLU A 133 -20.14 21.26 -3.16
CA GLU A 133 -20.10 22.51 -3.93
C GLU A 133 -18.66 22.76 -4.44
N GLY A 134 -18.44 22.81 -5.74
CA GLY A 134 -17.13 23.09 -6.34
C GLY A 134 -16.69 22.18 -7.45
N GLY A 135 -17.42 21.08 -7.69
CA GLY A 135 -17.16 20.18 -8.81
C GLY A 135 -15.93 19.27 -8.64
N VAL A 136 -15.45 18.73 -9.74
CA VAL A 136 -14.35 17.79 -9.82
C VAL A 136 -13.02 18.50 -9.61
N THR A 137 -12.11 17.90 -8.83
CA THR A 137 -10.78 18.46 -8.58
C THR A 137 -9.80 18.15 -9.71
N ASP A 138 -8.76 18.97 -9.85
CA ASP A 138 -7.66 18.76 -10.79
C ASP A 138 -6.99 17.37 -10.61
N ILE A 139 -6.80 16.93 -9.38
CA ILE A 139 -6.22 15.60 -9.08
C ILE A 139 -7.08 14.48 -9.65
N PHE A 140 -8.40 14.56 -9.48
CA PHE A 140 -9.29 13.54 -10.01
C PHE A 140 -9.38 13.57 -11.53
N GLU A 141 -9.40 14.77 -12.15
CA GLU A 141 -9.33 14.89 -13.64
C GLU A 141 -8.06 14.26 -14.20
N LYS A 142 -6.90 14.52 -13.57
CA LYS A 142 -5.63 13.89 -13.92
C LYS A 142 -5.67 12.38 -13.75
N ALA A 143 -6.29 11.89 -12.67
CA ALA A 143 -6.42 10.46 -12.42
C ALA A 143 -7.24 9.75 -13.50
N ILE A 144 -8.39 10.31 -13.87
CA ILE A 144 -9.23 9.76 -14.96
C ILE A 144 -8.48 9.74 -16.29
N GLU A 145 -7.76 10.82 -16.62
CA GLU A 145 -6.96 10.85 -17.87
C GLU A 145 -5.80 9.85 -17.81
N LEU A 146 -5.14 9.70 -16.67
CA LEU A 146 -4.07 8.72 -16.49
C LEU A 146 -4.59 7.28 -16.63
N GLU A 147 -5.74 6.97 -16.03
CA GLU A 147 -6.37 5.66 -16.20
C GLU A 147 -6.63 5.36 -17.67
N LYS A 148 -7.28 6.29 -18.40
CA LYS A 148 -7.55 6.14 -19.85
C LYS A 148 -6.27 5.94 -20.66
N ALA A 149 -5.26 6.77 -20.42
CA ALA A 149 -3.99 6.66 -21.12
C ALA A 149 -3.26 5.34 -20.83
N CYS A 150 -3.33 4.85 -19.58
CA CYS A 150 -2.79 3.55 -19.20
C CYS A 150 -3.57 2.40 -19.83
N GLU A 151 -4.89 2.46 -19.86
CA GLU A 151 -5.72 1.44 -20.50
C GLU A 151 -5.40 1.31 -21.98
N GLU A 152 -5.30 2.43 -22.71
CA GLU A 152 -4.93 2.43 -24.13
C GLU A 152 -3.54 1.81 -24.39
N LYS A 153 -2.57 2.06 -23.51
CA LYS A 153 -1.17 1.66 -23.72
C LYS A 153 -0.77 0.35 -23.07
N LEU A 154 -1.41 -0.04 -21.95
CA LEU A 154 -0.94 -1.12 -21.09
C LEU A 154 -1.97 -2.24 -20.87
N SER A 155 -3.21 -2.10 -21.33
CA SER A 155 -4.25 -3.13 -21.18
C SER A 155 -3.84 -4.48 -21.77
N HIS A 156 -3.11 -4.47 -22.89
CA HIS A 156 -2.55 -5.67 -23.52
C HIS A 156 -1.54 -6.42 -22.63
N LYS A 157 -1.03 -5.79 -21.56
CA LYS A 157 -0.15 -6.37 -20.55
C LYS A 157 -0.89 -6.71 -19.24
N GLY A 158 -2.21 -6.53 -19.19
CA GLY A 158 -3.00 -6.73 -17.98
C GLY A 158 -2.73 -5.69 -16.89
N VAL A 159 -2.29 -4.48 -17.25
CA VAL A 159 -1.99 -3.38 -16.30
C VAL A 159 -3.16 -2.42 -16.25
N TYR A 160 -3.82 -2.38 -15.08
CA TYR A 160 -5.01 -1.58 -14.79
C TYR A 160 -4.86 -0.93 -13.41
N PRO A 161 -5.69 0.09 -13.07
CA PRO A 161 -5.71 0.65 -11.72
C PRO A 161 -6.00 -0.41 -10.66
N ASN A 162 -5.27 -0.35 -9.57
CA ASN A 162 -5.48 -1.15 -8.37
C ASN A 162 -6.16 -0.32 -7.26
N VAL A 163 -6.39 -0.92 -6.10
CA VAL A 163 -7.08 -0.26 -4.98
C VAL A 163 -6.35 1.00 -4.50
N ASP A 164 -5.01 1.02 -4.53
CA ASP A 164 -4.21 2.14 -4.03
C ASP A 164 -4.35 3.39 -4.89
N PHE A 165 -4.64 3.23 -6.19
CA PHE A 165 -4.85 4.36 -7.11
C PHE A 165 -6.02 5.23 -6.65
N TYR A 166 -7.18 4.63 -6.45
CA TYR A 166 -8.39 5.38 -6.08
C TYR A 166 -8.53 5.64 -4.59
N SER A 167 -8.00 4.78 -3.71
CA SER A 167 -8.03 5.05 -2.26
C SER A 167 -7.23 6.29 -1.90
N GLY A 168 -6.06 6.49 -2.53
CA GLY A 168 -5.27 7.69 -2.32
C GLY A 168 -6.01 8.96 -2.73
N ILE A 169 -6.69 8.93 -3.89
CA ILE A 169 -7.50 10.05 -4.38
C ILE A 169 -8.66 10.32 -3.42
N LEU A 170 -9.39 9.29 -3.04
CA LEU A 170 -10.55 9.40 -2.16
C LEU A 170 -10.18 10.01 -0.79
N TYR A 171 -9.09 9.53 -0.19
CA TYR A 171 -8.60 10.09 1.08
C TYR A 171 -8.17 11.55 0.92
N LYS A 172 -7.52 11.89 -0.19
CA LYS A 172 -7.15 13.28 -0.47
C LYS A 172 -8.36 14.18 -0.61
N GLU A 173 -9.42 13.72 -1.29
CA GLU A 173 -10.68 14.45 -1.44
C GLU A 173 -11.46 14.59 -0.11
N MET A 174 -11.20 13.73 0.86
CA MET A 174 -11.72 13.82 2.23
C MET A 174 -10.82 14.66 3.15
N ASP A 175 -9.84 15.39 2.62
CA ASP A 175 -8.86 16.19 3.36
C ASP A 175 -8.03 15.40 4.39
N ILE A 176 -7.89 14.08 4.19
CA ILE A 176 -7.04 13.23 5.04
C ILE A 176 -5.57 13.49 4.68
N PRO A 177 -4.70 13.76 5.67
CA PRO A 177 -3.26 13.93 5.45
C PRO A 177 -2.63 12.67 4.84
N THR A 178 -1.74 12.83 3.86
CA THR A 178 -1.14 11.69 3.12
C THR A 178 -0.30 10.76 3.98
N ASP A 179 0.31 11.26 5.05
CA ASP A 179 1.07 10.48 6.04
C ASP A 179 0.20 9.53 6.89
N ILE A 180 -1.13 9.72 6.88
CA ILE A 180 -2.11 8.85 7.54
C ILE A 180 -2.60 7.71 6.65
N PHE A 181 -2.33 7.71 5.34
CA PHE A 181 -2.84 6.70 4.41
C PHE A 181 -2.39 5.27 4.75
N THR A 182 -1.09 5.07 4.98
CA THR A 182 -0.57 3.77 5.41
C THR A 182 -1.07 3.34 6.80
N PRO A 183 -1.15 4.20 7.82
CA PRO A 183 -1.87 3.92 9.07
C PRO A 183 -3.33 3.46 8.89
N ILE A 184 -4.12 4.11 8.02
CA ILE A 184 -5.50 3.67 7.70
C ILE A 184 -5.49 2.26 7.12
N PHE A 185 -4.58 2.00 6.20
CA PHE A 185 -4.42 0.66 5.62
C PHE A 185 -4.10 -0.37 6.70
N ALA A 186 -3.16 -0.10 7.60
CA ALA A 186 -2.81 -0.98 8.72
C ALA A 186 -4.00 -1.23 9.65
N MET A 187 -4.73 -0.17 10.00
CA MET A 187 -5.92 -0.24 10.86
C MET A 187 -7.00 -1.14 10.27
N SER A 188 -7.21 -1.09 8.96
CA SER A 188 -8.10 -1.99 8.24
C SER A 188 -7.55 -3.43 8.20
N ARG A 189 -6.30 -3.60 7.76
CA ARG A 189 -5.70 -4.91 7.47
C ARG A 189 -5.43 -5.74 8.73
N VAL A 190 -5.41 -5.15 9.92
CA VAL A 190 -5.23 -5.89 11.18
C VAL A 190 -6.26 -7.02 11.34
N SER A 191 -7.48 -6.85 10.85
CA SER A 191 -8.52 -7.89 10.87
C SER A 191 -8.11 -9.11 10.04
N GLY A 192 -7.58 -8.89 8.83
CA GLY A 192 -7.08 -9.96 7.97
C GLY A 192 -5.84 -10.66 8.54
N TRP A 193 -4.89 -9.90 9.09
CA TRP A 193 -3.71 -10.50 9.74
C TRP A 193 -4.09 -11.36 10.93
N LEU A 194 -5.05 -10.93 11.74
CA LEU A 194 -5.53 -11.70 12.89
C LEU A 194 -6.32 -12.93 12.46
N ALA A 195 -7.09 -12.86 11.38
CA ALA A 195 -7.76 -14.02 10.82
C ALA A 195 -6.74 -15.09 10.38
N HIS A 196 -5.72 -14.71 9.60
CA HIS A 196 -4.63 -15.61 9.21
C HIS A 196 -3.82 -16.14 10.41
N TRP A 197 -3.60 -15.32 11.44
CA TRP A 197 -2.97 -15.78 12.68
C TRP A 197 -3.79 -16.86 13.38
N ILE A 198 -5.11 -16.68 13.52
CA ILE A 198 -6.03 -17.65 14.13
C ILE A 198 -6.02 -18.97 13.36
N GLU A 199 -6.09 -18.90 12.04
CA GLU A 199 -6.03 -20.09 11.17
C GLU A 199 -4.68 -20.80 11.30
N GLN A 200 -3.56 -20.06 11.26
CA GLN A 200 -2.22 -20.61 11.33
C GLN A 200 -1.96 -21.37 12.63
N ILE A 201 -2.42 -20.87 13.78
CA ILE A 201 -2.17 -21.51 15.08
C ILE A 201 -2.98 -22.80 15.31
N GLN A 202 -4.05 -23.05 14.54
CA GLN A 202 -4.88 -24.25 14.66
C GLN A 202 -4.19 -25.52 14.13
N ASP A 203 -3.41 -25.39 13.05
CA ASP A 203 -2.59 -26.48 12.48
C ASP A 203 -1.22 -25.92 12.12
N ASN A 204 -0.41 -25.65 13.14
CA ASN A 204 0.83 -24.90 12.99
C ASN A 204 2.04 -25.77 12.67
N LYS A 205 2.81 -25.30 11.69
CA LYS A 205 4.21 -25.73 11.47
C LYS A 205 5.08 -24.50 11.30
N ILE A 206 6.22 -24.47 12.00
CA ILE A 206 7.20 -23.39 11.83
C ILE A 206 7.68 -23.32 10.37
N PHE A 207 7.69 -22.12 9.80
CA PHE A 207 8.21 -21.92 8.45
C PHE A 207 9.74 -22.02 8.45
N ARG A 208 10.24 -23.00 7.73
CA ARG A 208 11.67 -23.25 7.59
C ARG A 208 11.98 -23.57 6.12
N PRO A 209 12.11 -22.55 5.26
CA PRO A 209 12.50 -22.77 3.87
C PRO A 209 13.86 -23.45 3.78
N THR A 210 14.01 -24.35 2.81
CA THR A 210 15.30 -24.93 2.46
C THR A 210 15.98 -24.04 1.43
N GLN A 211 17.31 -24.02 1.47
CA GLN A 211 18.14 -23.26 0.53
C GLN A 211 19.28 -24.13 0.01
N ASN A 212 19.73 -23.82 -1.20
CA ASN A 212 20.95 -24.38 -1.75
C ASN A 212 22.08 -23.38 -1.55
N TYR A 213 23.16 -23.80 -0.90
CA TYR A 213 24.36 -22.97 -0.78
C TYR A 213 25.08 -22.94 -2.14
N VAL A 214 25.41 -21.74 -2.62
CA VAL A 214 26.11 -21.54 -3.90
C VAL A 214 27.46 -20.80 -3.71
N GLY A 215 27.91 -20.64 -2.49
CA GLY A 215 29.19 -20.06 -2.16
C GLY A 215 30.34 -21.06 -2.17
N SER A 216 31.56 -20.61 -1.85
CA SER A 216 32.73 -21.47 -1.67
C SER A 216 32.65 -22.29 -0.40
N ASP A 217 32.87 -23.58 -0.47
CA ASP A 217 32.83 -24.49 0.67
C ASP A 217 34.09 -24.36 1.57
N ASP A 218 35.25 -24.02 0.98
CA ASP A 218 36.55 -23.99 1.67
C ASP A 218 37.04 -22.56 1.96
N ARG A 219 36.21 -21.77 2.61
CA ARG A 219 36.64 -20.43 3.08
C ARG A 219 37.35 -20.55 4.43
N ALA A 220 38.63 -20.13 4.47
CA ALA A 220 39.33 -19.94 5.74
C ALA A 220 38.65 -18.83 6.55
N TYR A 221 38.38 -19.10 7.82
CA TYR A 221 37.93 -18.08 8.76
C TYR A 221 39.11 -17.17 9.10
N ILE A 222 39.09 -15.93 8.58
CA ILE A 222 40.10 -14.91 8.91
C ILE A 222 39.47 -14.04 10.00
N CYS A 223 40.06 -14.10 11.21
CA CYS A 223 39.59 -13.26 12.31
C CYS A 223 39.88 -11.79 12.01
N LEU A 224 38.84 -10.95 11.97
CA LEU A 224 38.97 -9.50 11.70
C LEU A 224 39.85 -8.76 12.72
N LEU A 225 40.05 -9.32 13.92
CA LEU A 225 40.95 -8.77 14.94
C LEU A 225 42.44 -8.72 14.50
N TYR A 226 42.81 -9.58 13.52
CA TYR A 226 44.19 -9.59 12.95
C TYR A 226 44.34 -8.80 11.65
N THR A 227 43.24 -8.38 11.04
CA THR A 227 43.26 -7.71 9.74
C THR A 227 42.93 -6.22 9.81
N SER A 228 42.45 -5.74 10.96
CA SER A 228 42.18 -4.31 11.20
C SER A 228 42.75 -3.93 12.56
N PRO A 229 43.75 -3.06 12.64
CA PRO A 229 44.20 -2.54 13.93
C PRO A 229 43.03 -1.83 14.61
N SER A 230 42.78 -2.18 15.87
CA SER A 230 41.79 -1.49 16.67
C SER A 230 42.12 0.00 16.74
N PRO A 231 41.12 0.90 16.67
CA PRO A 231 41.36 2.33 16.92
C PRO A 231 42.04 2.61 18.28
N ARG A 232 42.08 1.62 19.19
CA ARG A 232 42.78 1.71 20.49
C ARG A 232 44.27 1.37 20.42
N ASP A 233 44.73 0.69 19.36
CA ASP A 233 46.12 0.27 19.23
C ASP A 233 47.04 1.41 18.71
N GLY A 234 46.46 2.57 18.39
CA GLY A 234 47.17 3.78 17.99
C GLY A 234 47.38 4.82 19.12
N GLN A 235 47.06 4.47 20.37
CA GLN A 235 47.26 5.33 21.53
C GLN A 235 48.18 4.67 22.59
N ILE A 236 49.42 4.42 22.19
CA ILE A 236 50.54 4.25 23.13
C ILE A 236 51.66 5.17 22.71
#